data_f954380f4dfbc9efcf26cfb0172cab8c
#
_entry.id   f954380f4dfbc9efcf26cfb0172cab8c
#
_cell.length_a   1.000
_cell.length_b   1.000
_cell.length_c   1.000
_cell.angle_alpha   90.00
_cell.angle_beta   90.00
_cell.angle_gamma   90.00
#
_symmetry.space_group_name_H-M   'P 1'
#
loop_
_entity.id
_entity.type
_entity.pdbx_description
1 polymer ?
#
loop_
_entity_poly.entity_id
_entity_poly.type
_entity_poly.pdbx_seq_one_letter_code
_entity_poly.pdbx_strand_id
1 'polypeptide(L)'
;MTRVLTGLSALAVSIGLMIGPATVQAEDTIGIAMPTKSSARWISDGNSMVEQFEAAGYAVDLQYAEDDIPNQLAQIENMITKGVKVLVIAAIDGTTLSNALENAHFADIRTIAYDRLIRDSEYVDYYATFDNFKVGVQQASSVVAGLQERFPDTTPWNVELFGGSPDDNNAYFFYDGAMSVLQPLIDDGSIEIVSGQTGMDKVGTLRWDGAVAQARMDNLLSAHYTDATVQGVLSPYDGLSIGILSSLKGVGYGSGDLPMPIVSGQDAELQSIKSIIAGEQHSTVFKDTRELARVAVGMADALLKGGEPEINDTTTYDNGVKVVPAYLLEPVSVDASNYETVVIDSGYHARDDL
;
A
#
# COMPACT_ATOMS: atom_id res chain seq x y z
N MET A 1 57.84 82.01 25.90
CA MET A 1 57.93 80.91 24.88
C MET A 1 57.11 79.77 25.45
N THR A 2 55.84 79.70 25.10
CA THR A 2 54.89 78.76 25.65
C THR A 2 54.44 77.80 24.52
N ARG A 3 54.71 76.50 24.67
CA ARG A 3 54.25 75.48 23.73
C ARG A 3 52.95 74.92 24.21
N VAL A 4 51.90 75.00 23.37
CA VAL A 4 50.60 74.41 23.53
C VAL A 4 50.68 73.03 22.96
N LEU A 5 50.39 71.98 23.72
CA LEU A 5 50.13 70.61 23.26
C LEU A 5 48.60 70.40 23.11
N THR A 6 48.20 70.19 21.88
CA THR A 6 46.84 69.76 21.55
C THR A 6 46.75 68.22 21.64
N GLY A 7 45.96 67.73 22.60
CA GLY A 7 45.60 66.27 22.70
C GLY A 7 44.43 65.92 21.78
N LEU A 8 44.63 64.94 20.89
CA LEU A 8 43.57 64.31 20.14
C LEU A 8 42.98 63.13 20.98
N SER A 9 41.72 63.26 21.39
CA SER A 9 40.99 62.17 21.96
C SER A 9 40.36 61.31 20.86
N ALA A 10 40.81 60.06 20.72
CA ALA A 10 40.18 59.05 19.85
C ALA A 10 38.96 58.43 20.54
N LEU A 11 37.80 58.68 19.97
CA LEU A 11 36.54 58.08 20.38
C LEU A 11 36.43 56.66 19.74
N ALA A 12 36.61 55.60 20.55
CA ALA A 12 36.41 54.23 20.11
C ALA A 12 34.92 53.91 20.18
N VAL A 13 34.28 53.79 19.00
CA VAL A 13 32.89 53.29 18.88
C VAL A 13 32.93 51.76 18.89
N SER A 14 32.56 51.18 20.01
CA SER A 14 32.36 49.69 20.14
C SER A 14 31.02 49.33 19.53
N ILE A 15 31.03 48.78 18.32
CA ILE A 15 29.83 48.10 17.73
C ILE A 15 29.70 46.77 18.42
N GLY A 16 28.84 46.70 19.43
CA GLY A 16 28.43 45.42 20.02
C GLY A 16 27.51 44.65 19.05
N LEU A 17 28.00 43.57 18.44
CA LEU A 17 27.17 42.61 17.75
C LEU A 17 26.26 41.94 18.82
N MET A 18 25.00 42.34 18.87
CA MET A 18 23.96 41.54 19.58
C MET A 18 23.65 40.32 18.74
N ILE A 19 24.34 39.20 19.01
CA ILE A 19 23.89 37.86 18.60
C ILE A 19 22.72 37.55 19.54
N GLY A 20 21.47 37.81 19.08
CA GLY A 20 20.27 37.31 19.74
C GLY A 20 20.32 35.78 19.74
N PRO A 21 19.78 35.13 20.77
CA PRO A 21 19.66 33.67 20.74
C PRO A 21 18.84 33.31 19.49
N ALA A 22 19.43 32.50 18.58
CA ALA A 22 18.69 31.86 17.54
C ALA A 22 17.63 30.98 18.27
N THR A 23 16.37 31.36 18.18
CA THR A 23 15.29 30.47 18.58
C THR A 23 15.39 29.27 17.64
N VAL A 24 15.86 28.14 18.15
CA VAL A 24 15.70 26.86 17.50
C VAL A 24 14.18 26.66 17.45
N GLN A 25 13.58 26.93 16.30
CA GLN A 25 12.19 26.60 16.05
C GLN A 25 12.13 25.07 16.12
N ALA A 26 11.30 24.53 16.99
CA ALA A 26 11.07 23.09 17.04
C ALA A 26 10.58 22.68 15.64
N GLU A 27 11.25 21.70 15.05
CA GLU A 27 10.81 21.14 13.77
C GLU A 27 9.41 20.57 13.91
N ASP A 28 8.53 20.90 12.95
CA ASP A 28 7.20 20.30 12.91
C ASP A 28 7.33 18.78 12.78
N THR A 29 6.65 18.05 13.64
CA THR A 29 6.72 16.56 13.66
C THR A 29 5.54 15.96 12.92
N ILE A 30 5.82 14.99 12.07
CA ILE A 30 4.84 14.19 11.33
C ILE A 30 4.68 12.85 12.05
N GLY A 31 3.44 12.48 12.36
CA GLY A 31 3.10 11.16 12.89
C GLY A 31 2.77 10.20 11.75
N ILE A 32 3.43 9.04 11.70
CA ILE A 32 3.20 8.00 10.70
C ILE A 32 2.79 6.71 11.42
N ALA A 33 1.55 6.26 11.18
CA ALA A 33 1.02 5.03 11.75
C ALA A 33 0.85 3.95 10.67
N MET A 34 1.69 2.91 10.73
CA MET A 34 1.72 1.78 9.82
C MET A 34 1.10 0.53 10.44
N PRO A 35 0.46 -0.36 9.62
CA PRO A 35 -0.25 -1.52 10.17
C PRO A 35 0.70 -2.56 10.77
N THR A 36 1.76 -2.95 10.06
CA THR A 36 2.59 -4.10 10.45
C THR A 36 3.96 -4.08 9.79
N LYS A 37 4.89 -4.90 10.30
CA LYS A 37 6.18 -5.23 9.65
C LYS A 37 6.17 -6.60 8.98
N SER A 38 5.07 -7.35 9.07
CA SER A 38 4.98 -8.69 8.47
C SER A 38 4.98 -8.67 6.94
N SER A 39 4.52 -7.58 6.32
CA SER A 39 4.67 -7.31 4.89
C SER A 39 5.81 -6.33 4.64
N ALA A 40 6.74 -6.70 3.76
CA ALA A 40 7.94 -5.92 3.45
C ALA A 40 7.61 -4.53 2.88
N ARG A 41 6.48 -4.40 2.15
CA ARG A 41 6.06 -3.12 1.58
C ARG A 41 5.86 -2.05 2.65
N TRP A 42 5.24 -2.37 3.81
CA TRP A 42 5.01 -1.37 4.87
C TRP A 42 6.30 -0.83 5.47
N ILE A 43 7.36 -1.66 5.52
CA ILE A 43 8.70 -1.20 5.90
C ILE A 43 9.25 -0.25 4.84
N SER A 44 9.09 -0.58 3.57
CA SER A 44 9.51 0.24 2.43
C SER A 44 8.79 1.58 2.41
N ASP A 45 7.45 1.57 2.55
CA ASP A 45 6.61 2.77 2.66
C ASP A 45 7.07 3.68 3.81
N GLY A 46 7.20 3.12 5.01
CA GLY A 46 7.61 3.87 6.20
C GLY A 46 8.99 4.49 6.06
N ASN A 47 9.98 3.72 5.59
CA ASN A 47 11.33 4.21 5.38
C ASN A 47 11.38 5.31 4.32
N SER A 48 10.67 5.14 3.20
CA SER A 48 10.60 6.15 2.14
C SER A 48 9.96 7.44 2.62
N MET A 49 8.91 7.36 3.47
CA MET A 49 8.31 8.56 4.06
C MET A 49 9.25 9.24 5.04
N VAL A 50 9.92 8.49 5.93
CA VAL A 50 10.90 9.06 6.87
C VAL A 50 11.98 9.82 6.11
N GLU A 51 12.64 9.17 5.13
CA GLU A 51 13.70 9.80 4.34
C GLU A 51 13.22 11.09 3.66
N GLN A 52 12.05 11.08 3.05
CA GLN A 52 11.53 12.22 2.30
C GLN A 52 11.05 13.34 3.23
N PHE A 53 10.43 13.05 4.37
CA PHE A 53 10.03 14.05 5.36
C PHE A 53 11.25 14.71 6.02
N GLU A 54 12.26 13.93 6.41
CA GLU A 54 13.51 14.46 6.97
C GLU A 54 14.25 15.33 5.95
N ALA A 55 14.30 14.92 4.67
CA ALA A 55 14.85 15.73 3.58
C ALA A 55 14.08 17.04 3.37
N ALA A 56 12.79 17.07 3.66
CA ALA A 56 11.95 18.27 3.63
C ALA A 56 12.08 19.16 4.90
N GLY A 57 12.82 18.71 5.93
CA GLY A 57 13.08 19.44 7.17
C GLY A 57 12.05 19.20 8.28
N TYR A 58 11.36 18.09 8.26
CA TYR A 58 10.40 17.68 9.29
C TYR A 58 10.97 16.59 10.20
N ALA A 59 10.59 16.60 11.47
CA ALA A 59 10.81 15.46 12.36
C ALA A 59 9.71 14.39 12.12
N VAL A 60 10.02 13.11 12.37
CA VAL A 60 9.10 12.00 12.12
C VAL A 60 8.94 11.11 13.36
N ASP A 61 7.70 10.75 13.70
CA ASP A 61 7.35 9.69 14.66
C ASP A 61 6.69 8.53 13.88
N LEU A 62 7.50 7.54 13.47
CA LEU A 62 7.03 6.36 12.74
C LEU A 62 6.75 5.21 13.70
N GLN A 63 5.53 4.68 13.68
CA GLN A 63 5.08 3.55 14.50
C GLN A 63 4.47 2.44 13.65
N TYR A 64 4.68 1.19 14.06
CA TYR A 64 4.07 -0.01 13.50
C TYR A 64 3.23 -0.71 14.57
N ALA A 65 2.02 -1.09 14.23
CA ALA A 65 1.06 -1.62 15.19
C ALA A 65 0.98 -3.15 15.23
N GLU A 66 1.74 -3.85 14.37
CA GLU A 66 1.81 -5.32 14.29
C GLU A 66 0.42 -5.99 14.12
N ASP A 67 -0.41 -5.39 13.27
CA ASP A 67 -1.80 -5.78 12.98
C ASP A 67 -2.73 -5.82 14.22
N ASP A 68 -2.35 -5.15 15.31
CA ASP A 68 -3.15 -4.99 16.51
C ASP A 68 -3.89 -3.64 16.48
N ILE A 69 -5.23 -3.66 16.30
CA ILE A 69 -6.06 -2.46 16.19
C ILE A 69 -5.97 -1.59 17.46
N PRO A 70 -6.12 -2.12 18.69
CA PRO A 70 -5.95 -1.33 19.91
C PRO A 70 -4.58 -0.67 20.01
N ASN A 71 -3.52 -1.34 19.58
CA ASN A 71 -2.17 -0.79 19.57
C ASN A 71 -2.05 0.37 18.58
N GLN A 72 -2.60 0.25 17.36
CA GLN A 72 -2.59 1.34 16.38
C GLN A 72 -3.34 2.57 16.92
N LEU A 73 -4.51 2.37 17.51
CA LEU A 73 -5.28 3.44 18.13
C LEU A 73 -4.47 4.16 19.23
N ALA A 74 -3.84 3.41 20.15
CA ALA A 74 -3.03 3.98 21.23
C ALA A 74 -1.79 4.73 20.69
N GLN A 75 -1.17 4.26 19.64
CA GLN A 75 -0.05 4.94 18.96
C GLN A 75 -0.50 6.28 18.37
N ILE A 76 -1.64 6.32 17.68
CA ILE A 76 -2.22 7.55 17.09
C ILE A 76 -2.57 8.55 18.21
N GLU A 77 -3.25 8.12 19.27
CA GLU A 77 -3.59 8.98 20.43
C GLU A 77 -2.34 9.56 21.11
N ASN A 78 -1.26 8.76 21.18
CA ASN A 78 0.03 9.22 21.71
C ASN A 78 0.67 10.28 20.80
N MET A 79 0.65 10.11 19.48
CA MET A 79 1.12 11.10 18.50
C MET A 79 0.33 12.42 18.62
N ILE A 80 -1.00 12.34 18.77
CA ILE A 80 -1.85 13.52 19.01
C ILE A 80 -1.43 14.23 20.29
N THR A 81 -1.22 13.49 21.38
CA THR A 81 -0.79 14.03 22.67
C THR A 81 0.59 14.71 22.60
N LYS A 82 1.50 14.15 21.80
CA LYS A 82 2.83 14.75 21.53
C LYS A 82 2.76 16.02 20.69
N GLY A 83 1.62 16.28 20.04
CA GLY A 83 1.40 17.49 19.24
C GLY A 83 2.03 17.44 17.85
N VAL A 84 2.00 16.26 17.19
CA VAL A 84 2.35 16.17 15.77
C VAL A 84 1.47 17.12 14.95
N LYS A 85 1.93 17.53 13.78
CA LYS A 85 1.21 18.52 12.95
C LYS A 85 0.34 17.86 11.88
N VAL A 86 0.78 16.72 11.38
CA VAL A 86 0.05 15.91 10.41
C VAL A 86 0.15 14.44 10.85
N LEU A 87 -0.93 13.72 10.70
CA LEU A 87 -1.00 12.26 10.81
C LEU A 87 -1.10 11.66 9.40
N VAL A 88 -0.21 10.73 9.09
CA VAL A 88 -0.25 9.89 7.88
C VAL A 88 -0.53 8.46 8.35
N ILE A 89 -1.70 7.94 8.02
CA ILE A 89 -2.22 6.70 8.62
C ILE A 89 -2.56 5.67 7.55
N ALA A 90 -1.89 4.52 7.58
CA ALA A 90 -2.31 3.29 6.91
C ALA A 90 -3.10 2.44 7.92
N ALA A 91 -4.42 2.53 7.90
CA ALA A 91 -5.27 1.90 8.92
C ALA A 91 -5.25 0.37 8.81
N ILE A 92 -5.19 -0.32 9.97
CA ILE A 92 -5.43 -1.77 10.03
C ILE A 92 -6.91 -2.05 9.70
N ASP A 93 -7.79 -1.36 10.41
CA ASP A 93 -9.24 -1.36 10.21
C ASP A 93 -9.71 0.09 10.02
N GLY A 94 -10.25 0.37 8.85
CA GLY A 94 -10.68 1.72 8.47
C GLY A 94 -11.80 2.30 9.34
N THR A 95 -12.55 1.46 10.08
CA THR A 95 -13.75 1.90 10.82
C THR A 95 -13.50 2.23 12.29
N THR A 96 -12.29 2.01 12.82
CA THR A 96 -12.02 2.06 14.26
C THR A 96 -11.41 3.38 14.74
N LEU A 97 -11.12 4.33 13.85
CA LEU A 97 -10.31 5.51 14.15
C LEU A 97 -11.10 6.81 14.36
N SER A 98 -12.42 6.82 14.16
CA SER A 98 -13.25 8.05 14.09
C SER A 98 -13.06 8.98 15.29
N ASN A 99 -13.05 8.44 16.52
CA ASN A 99 -12.88 9.25 17.73
C ASN A 99 -11.46 9.85 17.86
N ALA A 100 -10.42 9.10 17.45
CA ALA A 100 -9.05 9.61 17.47
C ALA A 100 -8.86 10.73 16.43
N LEU A 101 -9.47 10.60 15.26
CA LEU A 101 -9.42 11.63 14.22
C LEU A 101 -10.20 12.88 14.60
N GLU A 102 -11.32 12.74 15.32
CA GLU A 102 -12.03 13.88 15.92
C GLU A 102 -11.12 14.64 16.90
N ASN A 103 -10.42 13.92 17.79
CA ASN A 103 -9.46 14.52 18.71
C ASN A 103 -8.29 15.19 17.98
N ALA A 104 -7.78 14.59 16.89
CA ALA A 104 -6.75 15.19 16.06
C ALA A 104 -7.23 16.50 15.44
N HIS A 105 -8.43 16.52 14.88
CA HIS A 105 -9.04 17.72 14.31
C HIS A 105 -9.16 18.87 15.32
N PHE A 106 -9.67 18.60 16.53
CA PHE A 106 -9.77 19.62 17.60
C PHE A 106 -8.41 20.07 18.15
N ALA A 107 -7.34 19.33 17.86
CA ALA A 107 -5.96 19.71 18.17
C ALA A 107 -5.25 20.40 16.99
N ASP A 108 -5.97 20.81 15.92
CA ASP A 108 -5.44 21.38 14.68
C ASP A 108 -4.42 20.46 13.96
N ILE A 109 -4.59 19.14 14.08
CA ILE A 109 -3.77 18.12 13.40
C ILE A 109 -4.51 17.64 12.16
N ARG A 110 -3.84 17.72 11.00
CA ARG A 110 -4.40 17.27 9.71
C ARG A 110 -4.19 15.76 9.54
N THR A 111 -5.14 15.10 8.88
CA THR A 111 -5.11 13.65 8.69
C THR A 111 -5.09 13.28 7.21
N ILE A 112 -4.08 12.50 6.81
CA ILE A 112 -3.96 11.90 5.49
C ILE A 112 -4.11 10.39 5.63
N ALA A 113 -5.14 9.81 5.00
CA ALA A 113 -5.22 8.37 4.80
C ALA A 113 -4.15 7.96 3.78
N TYR A 114 -3.38 6.93 4.10
CA TYR A 114 -2.27 6.42 3.28
C TYR A 114 -2.56 5.00 2.83
N ASP A 115 -2.56 4.76 1.54
CA ASP A 115 -2.86 3.47 0.89
C ASP A 115 -4.27 2.92 1.21
N ARG A 116 -4.69 2.90 2.46
CA ARG A 116 -5.97 2.38 2.94
C ARG A 116 -6.93 3.50 3.34
N LEU A 117 -8.15 3.47 2.81
CA LEU A 117 -9.17 4.47 3.12
C LEU A 117 -9.66 4.33 4.57
N ILE A 118 -9.61 5.43 5.31
CA ILE A 118 -10.24 5.50 6.63
C ILE A 118 -11.72 5.86 6.45
N ARG A 119 -12.59 5.04 7.05
CA ARG A 119 -14.04 5.11 6.91
C ARG A 119 -14.71 5.77 8.09
N ASP A 120 -15.98 6.11 7.92
CA ASP A 120 -16.91 6.54 8.96
C ASP A 120 -16.41 7.76 9.76
N SER A 121 -15.60 8.64 9.13
CA SER A 121 -15.10 9.86 9.74
C SER A 121 -15.12 11.05 8.76
N GLU A 122 -15.62 12.19 9.21
CA GLU A 122 -15.54 13.45 8.48
C GLU A 122 -14.16 14.10 8.54
N TYR A 123 -13.29 13.64 9.46
CA TYR A 123 -11.99 14.23 9.79
C TYR A 123 -10.81 13.63 9.03
N VAL A 124 -11.05 12.88 7.97
CA VAL A 124 -10.03 12.49 6.98
C VAL A 124 -9.91 13.61 5.96
N ASP A 125 -8.79 14.33 5.93
CA ASP A 125 -8.63 15.47 5.03
C ASP A 125 -8.37 15.05 3.60
N TYR A 126 -7.40 14.14 3.38
CA TYR A 126 -6.96 13.67 2.08
C TYR A 126 -6.64 12.17 2.07
N TYR A 127 -6.56 11.60 0.88
CA TYR A 127 -6.21 10.20 0.68
C TYR A 127 -5.15 10.07 -0.42
N ALA A 128 -4.02 9.44 -0.08
CA ALA A 128 -2.96 9.08 -1.01
C ALA A 128 -3.00 7.57 -1.26
N THR A 129 -3.22 7.15 -2.50
CA THR A 129 -3.34 5.73 -2.86
C THR A 129 -3.07 5.50 -4.35
N PHE A 130 -3.32 4.28 -4.81
CA PHE A 130 -3.34 3.89 -6.22
C PHE A 130 -4.78 3.77 -6.73
N ASP A 131 -4.96 3.66 -8.04
CA ASP A 131 -6.26 3.27 -8.62
C ASP A 131 -6.53 1.79 -8.30
N ASN A 132 -7.22 1.55 -7.18
CA ASN A 132 -7.44 0.21 -6.64
C ASN A 132 -8.39 -0.63 -7.51
N PHE A 133 -9.35 0.00 -8.19
CA PHE A 133 -10.21 -0.72 -9.14
C PHE A 133 -9.39 -1.22 -10.33
N LYS A 134 -8.50 -0.37 -10.86
CA LYS A 134 -7.61 -0.72 -11.95
C LYS A 134 -6.63 -1.84 -11.59
N VAL A 135 -6.17 -1.91 -10.33
CA VAL A 135 -5.38 -3.05 -9.83
C VAL A 135 -6.13 -4.35 -10.05
N GLY A 136 -7.38 -4.44 -9.61
CA GLY A 136 -8.21 -5.64 -9.81
C GLY A 136 -8.41 -5.98 -11.28
N VAL A 137 -8.68 -4.98 -12.13
CA VAL A 137 -8.78 -5.17 -13.59
C VAL A 137 -7.49 -5.74 -14.16
N GLN A 138 -6.32 -5.23 -13.75
CA GLN A 138 -5.02 -5.73 -14.23
C GLN A 138 -4.75 -7.17 -13.77
N GLN A 139 -5.06 -7.52 -12.52
CA GLN A 139 -4.94 -8.88 -11.99
C GLN A 139 -5.77 -9.88 -12.81
N ALA A 140 -7.05 -9.60 -12.97
CA ALA A 140 -7.95 -10.48 -13.71
C ALA A 140 -7.61 -10.57 -15.20
N SER A 141 -7.26 -9.44 -15.84
CA SER A 141 -6.84 -9.43 -17.26
C SER A 141 -5.59 -10.26 -17.47
N SER A 142 -4.63 -10.21 -16.54
CA SER A 142 -3.43 -11.04 -16.59
C SER A 142 -3.75 -12.53 -16.44
N VAL A 143 -4.67 -12.87 -15.50
CA VAL A 143 -5.14 -14.26 -15.35
C VAL A 143 -5.78 -14.76 -16.64
N VAL A 144 -6.70 -13.99 -17.23
CA VAL A 144 -7.37 -14.39 -18.49
C VAL A 144 -6.38 -14.55 -19.64
N ALA A 145 -5.45 -13.61 -19.81
CA ALA A 145 -4.42 -13.70 -20.84
C ALA A 145 -3.55 -14.95 -20.69
N GLY A 146 -3.11 -15.23 -19.45
CA GLY A 146 -2.32 -16.43 -19.15
C GLY A 146 -3.10 -17.73 -19.35
N LEU A 147 -4.41 -17.75 -19.04
CA LEU A 147 -5.28 -18.91 -19.31
C LEU A 147 -5.38 -19.18 -20.83
N GLN A 148 -5.59 -18.14 -21.63
CA GLN A 148 -5.65 -18.24 -23.08
C GLN A 148 -4.32 -18.74 -23.70
N GLU A 149 -3.20 -18.31 -23.14
CA GLU A 149 -1.87 -18.73 -23.61
C GLU A 149 -1.53 -20.17 -23.21
N ARG A 150 -1.72 -20.52 -21.93
CA ARG A 150 -1.26 -21.81 -21.35
C ARG A 150 -2.24 -22.95 -21.55
N PHE A 151 -3.54 -22.65 -21.60
CA PHE A 151 -4.63 -23.62 -21.66
C PHE A 151 -5.63 -23.35 -22.81
N PRO A 152 -5.15 -23.14 -24.06
CA PRO A 152 -5.99 -22.69 -25.17
C PRO A 152 -7.10 -23.69 -25.55
N ASP A 153 -6.88 -24.99 -25.29
CA ASP A 153 -7.81 -26.05 -25.63
C ASP A 153 -8.71 -26.48 -24.45
N THR A 154 -8.65 -25.76 -23.31
CA THR A 154 -9.45 -26.04 -22.11
C THR A 154 -10.68 -25.15 -22.06
N THR A 155 -11.87 -25.72 -21.88
CA THR A 155 -13.11 -24.97 -21.65
C THR A 155 -14.10 -25.84 -20.86
N PRO A 156 -14.67 -25.39 -19.75
CA PRO A 156 -14.31 -24.15 -19.04
C PRO A 156 -12.91 -24.21 -18.40
N TRP A 157 -12.33 -23.02 -18.10
CA TRP A 157 -11.18 -22.92 -17.21
C TRP A 157 -11.65 -22.99 -15.76
N ASN A 158 -11.04 -23.85 -14.95
CA ASN A 158 -11.30 -23.93 -13.53
C ASN A 158 -10.47 -22.87 -12.80
N VAL A 159 -11.15 -21.89 -12.22
CA VAL A 159 -10.53 -20.74 -11.55
C VAL A 159 -11.01 -20.66 -10.11
N GLU A 160 -10.13 -20.35 -9.18
CA GLU A 160 -10.49 -20.02 -7.80
C GLU A 160 -10.19 -18.55 -7.50
N LEU A 161 -11.06 -17.98 -6.66
CA LEU A 161 -10.99 -16.56 -6.29
C LEU A 161 -10.50 -16.42 -4.85
N PHE A 162 -9.53 -15.52 -4.63
CA PHE A 162 -9.13 -15.06 -3.32
C PHE A 162 -9.35 -13.55 -3.24
N GLY A 163 -9.84 -13.08 -2.10
CA GLY A 163 -10.03 -11.68 -1.77
C GLY A 163 -9.07 -11.22 -0.67
N GLY A 164 -8.91 -9.93 -0.54
CA GLY A 164 -8.13 -9.31 0.53
C GLY A 164 -8.85 -9.30 1.88
N SER A 165 -8.31 -8.56 2.85
CA SER A 165 -8.88 -8.46 4.19
C SER A 165 -10.20 -7.69 4.19
N PRO A 166 -11.26 -8.20 4.80
CA PRO A 166 -12.58 -7.54 4.80
C PRO A 166 -12.63 -6.23 5.60
N ASP A 167 -11.66 -5.98 6.47
CA ASP A 167 -11.50 -4.74 7.23
C ASP A 167 -10.75 -3.64 6.44
N ASP A 168 -10.23 -3.97 5.25
CA ASP A 168 -9.59 -3.05 4.33
C ASP A 168 -10.51 -2.74 3.14
N ASN A 169 -10.87 -1.46 2.98
CA ASN A 169 -11.75 -1.02 1.90
C ASN A 169 -11.18 -1.32 0.50
N ASN A 170 -9.86 -1.34 0.34
CA ASN A 170 -9.22 -1.63 -0.94
C ASN A 170 -9.52 -3.03 -1.45
N ALA A 171 -9.70 -4.00 -0.54
CA ALA A 171 -10.02 -5.38 -0.90
C ALA A 171 -11.29 -5.49 -1.76
N TYR A 172 -12.27 -4.63 -1.50
CA TYR A 172 -13.51 -4.58 -2.28
C TYR A 172 -13.28 -3.96 -3.66
N PHE A 173 -12.50 -2.88 -3.76
CA PHE A 173 -12.15 -2.28 -5.05
C PHE A 173 -11.34 -3.24 -5.93
N PHE A 174 -10.38 -3.97 -5.36
CA PHE A 174 -9.64 -5.00 -6.10
C PHE A 174 -10.58 -6.10 -6.59
N TYR A 175 -11.46 -6.57 -5.71
CA TYR A 175 -12.41 -7.62 -6.06
C TYR A 175 -13.37 -7.15 -7.15
N ASP A 176 -13.98 -5.97 -7.01
CA ASP A 176 -14.93 -5.42 -7.98
C ASP A 176 -14.26 -5.16 -9.35
N GLY A 177 -13.02 -4.65 -9.33
CA GLY A 177 -12.21 -4.49 -10.54
C GLY A 177 -11.94 -5.82 -11.22
N ALA A 178 -11.55 -6.83 -10.47
CA ALA A 178 -11.32 -8.17 -11.01
C ALA A 178 -12.61 -8.81 -11.54
N MET A 179 -13.71 -8.71 -10.82
CA MET A 179 -15.00 -9.25 -11.23
C MET A 179 -15.58 -8.54 -12.45
N SER A 180 -15.25 -7.27 -12.68
CA SER A 180 -15.63 -6.57 -13.92
C SER A 180 -15.08 -7.25 -15.19
N VAL A 181 -13.96 -7.98 -15.05
CA VAL A 181 -13.34 -8.77 -16.13
C VAL A 181 -13.80 -10.24 -16.12
N LEU A 182 -13.85 -10.85 -14.92
CA LEU A 182 -14.13 -12.30 -14.81
C LEU A 182 -15.62 -12.64 -14.89
N GLN A 183 -16.51 -11.79 -14.37
CA GLN A 183 -17.95 -12.12 -14.29
C GLN A 183 -18.57 -12.42 -15.66
N PRO A 184 -18.29 -11.65 -16.74
CA PRO A 184 -18.79 -12.01 -18.06
C PRO A 184 -18.35 -13.41 -18.55
N LEU A 185 -17.12 -13.84 -18.21
CA LEU A 185 -16.58 -15.16 -18.59
C LEU A 185 -17.14 -16.28 -17.70
N ILE A 186 -17.54 -15.98 -16.48
CA ILE A 186 -18.27 -16.90 -15.60
C ILE A 186 -19.70 -17.07 -16.11
N ASP A 187 -20.35 -15.97 -16.48
CA ASP A 187 -21.74 -15.97 -16.96
C ASP A 187 -21.91 -16.69 -18.31
N ASP A 188 -20.94 -16.63 -19.19
CA ASP A 188 -20.95 -17.34 -20.48
C ASP A 188 -20.41 -18.78 -20.41
N GLY A 189 -19.93 -19.21 -19.22
CA GLY A 189 -19.42 -20.55 -18.99
C GLY A 189 -17.99 -20.81 -19.49
N SER A 190 -17.22 -19.77 -19.86
CA SER A 190 -15.80 -19.88 -20.20
C SER A 190 -14.94 -20.13 -18.96
N ILE A 191 -15.36 -19.62 -17.80
CA ILE A 191 -14.72 -19.84 -16.50
C ILE A 191 -15.73 -20.55 -15.58
N GLU A 192 -15.24 -21.56 -14.86
CA GLU A 192 -15.97 -22.21 -13.77
C GLU A 192 -15.27 -21.98 -12.43
N ILE A 193 -16.02 -21.48 -11.45
CA ILE A 193 -15.57 -21.44 -10.04
C ILE A 193 -16.00 -22.76 -9.40
N VAL A 194 -15.12 -23.76 -9.44
CA VAL A 194 -15.47 -25.15 -9.08
C VAL A 194 -15.94 -25.26 -7.64
N SER A 195 -15.37 -24.46 -6.73
CA SER A 195 -15.82 -24.42 -5.34
C SER A 195 -17.17 -23.73 -5.17
N GLY A 196 -17.64 -22.95 -6.16
CA GLY A 196 -18.80 -22.08 -6.03
C GLY A 196 -18.61 -20.92 -5.05
N GLN A 197 -17.38 -20.70 -4.53
CA GLN A 197 -17.09 -19.66 -3.56
C GLN A 197 -16.83 -18.33 -4.28
N THR A 198 -17.82 -17.47 -4.29
CA THR A 198 -17.77 -16.12 -4.85
C THR A 198 -18.23 -15.11 -3.79
N GLY A 199 -17.85 -13.82 -3.98
CA GLY A 199 -18.17 -12.75 -3.03
C GLY A 199 -17.18 -12.67 -1.85
N MET A 200 -16.95 -11.45 -1.40
CA MET A 200 -15.94 -11.14 -0.35
C MET A 200 -16.19 -11.86 0.98
N ASP A 201 -17.45 -12.23 1.29
CA ASP A 201 -17.81 -13.00 2.47
C ASP A 201 -17.29 -14.46 2.44
N LYS A 202 -16.94 -14.98 1.26
CA LYS A 202 -16.40 -16.33 1.06
C LYS A 202 -14.91 -16.35 0.75
N VAL A 203 -14.45 -15.36 -0.03
CA VAL A 203 -13.10 -15.35 -0.57
C VAL A 203 -12.14 -14.48 0.21
N GLY A 204 -12.64 -13.62 1.10
CA GLY A 204 -11.83 -12.68 1.90
C GLY A 204 -10.81 -13.39 2.78
N THR A 205 -9.61 -12.82 2.88
CA THR A 205 -8.48 -13.35 3.65
C THR A 205 -8.12 -12.36 4.74
N LEU A 206 -8.52 -12.65 5.99
CA LEU A 206 -8.35 -11.75 7.12
C LEU A 206 -6.87 -11.39 7.32
N ARG A 207 -6.61 -10.11 7.57
CA ARG A 207 -5.26 -9.52 7.78
C ARG A 207 -4.29 -9.72 6.62
N TRP A 208 -4.78 -10.05 5.43
CA TRP A 208 -3.92 -10.34 4.29
C TRP A 208 -2.89 -11.45 4.59
N ASP A 209 -3.27 -12.42 5.45
CA ASP A 209 -2.38 -13.45 5.95
C ASP A 209 -2.20 -14.58 4.94
N GLY A 210 -0.96 -14.77 4.46
CA GLY A 210 -0.61 -15.83 3.51
C GLY A 210 -0.84 -17.24 4.05
N ALA A 211 -0.74 -17.48 5.38
CA ALA A 211 -1.03 -18.79 5.97
C ALA A 211 -2.54 -19.09 5.94
N VAL A 212 -3.38 -18.08 6.10
CA VAL A 212 -4.84 -18.23 5.93
C VAL A 212 -5.18 -18.56 4.48
N ALA A 213 -4.53 -17.89 3.51
CA ALA A 213 -4.70 -18.20 2.10
C ALA A 213 -4.21 -19.62 1.75
N GLN A 214 -3.07 -20.04 2.30
CA GLN A 214 -2.54 -21.40 2.15
C GLN A 214 -3.54 -22.43 2.66
N ALA A 215 -3.99 -22.29 3.90
CA ALA A 215 -4.95 -23.23 4.50
C ALA A 215 -6.27 -23.30 3.71
N ARG A 216 -6.75 -22.16 3.16
CA ARG A 216 -7.93 -22.17 2.29
C ARG A 216 -7.65 -22.90 0.98
N MET A 217 -6.48 -22.71 0.36
CA MET A 217 -6.09 -23.42 -0.87
C MET A 217 -5.98 -24.93 -0.64
N ASP A 218 -5.37 -25.36 0.49
CA ASP A 218 -5.33 -26.78 0.87
C ASP A 218 -6.73 -27.39 0.96
N ASN A 219 -7.67 -26.66 1.56
CA ASN A 219 -9.08 -27.09 1.66
C ASN A 219 -9.74 -27.16 0.28
N LEU A 220 -9.54 -26.17 -0.59
CA LEU A 220 -10.07 -26.18 -1.95
C LEU A 220 -9.55 -27.38 -2.74
N LEU A 221 -8.25 -27.62 -2.70
CA LEU A 221 -7.60 -28.73 -3.42
C LEU A 221 -8.15 -30.08 -2.97
N SER A 222 -8.28 -30.29 -1.66
CA SER A 222 -8.78 -31.56 -1.11
C SER A 222 -10.27 -31.79 -1.32
N ALA A 223 -11.08 -30.72 -1.35
CA ALA A 223 -12.54 -30.85 -1.47
C ALA A 223 -13.05 -30.86 -2.92
N HIS A 224 -12.37 -30.16 -3.83
CA HIS A 224 -12.90 -29.87 -5.16
C HIS A 224 -11.98 -30.30 -6.32
N TYR A 225 -10.70 -30.61 -6.04
CA TYR A 225 -9.71 -30.86 -7.10
C TYR A 225 -9.05 -32.24 -7.01
N THR A 226 -9.75 -33.23 -6.45
CA THR A 226 -9.29 -34.63 -6.45
C THR A 226 -9.31 -35.26 -7.83
N ASP A 227 -10.29 -34.89 -8.67
CA ASP A 227 -10.50 -35.40 -10.02
C ASP A 227 -10.50 -34.29 -11.09
N ALA A 228 -10.19 -33.07 -10.70
CA ALA A 228 -10.10 -31.90 -11.57
C ALA A 228 -8.78 -31.17 -11.34
N THR A 229 -8.43 -30.24 -12.24
CA THR A 229 -7.22 -29.41 -12.11
C THR A 229 -7.59 -27.93 -12.04
N VAL A 230 -6.84 -27.16 -11.24
CA VAL A 230 -6.93 -25.70 -11.21
C VAL A 230 -6.13 -25.17 -12.38
N GLN A 231 -6.70 -24.27 -13.20
CA GLN A 231 -5.99 -23.58 -14.26
C GLN A 231 -5.67 -22.14 -13.88
N GLY A 232 -6.50 -21.49 -13.06
CA GLY A 232 -6.25 -20.10 -12.65
C GLY A 232 -6.58 -19.83 -11.18
N VAL A 233 -5.89 -18.87 -10.60
CA VAL A 233 -6.18 -18.36 -9.27
C VAL A 233 -6.08 -16.84 -9.30
N LEU A 234 -7.19 -16.16 -9.05
CA LEU A 234 -7.17 -14.73 -8.73
C LEU A 234 -6.65 -14.58 -7.30
N SER A 235 -5.47 -14.00 -7.15
CA SER A 235 -4.89 -13.64 -5.85
C SER A 235 -4.62 -12.14 -5.81
N PRO A 236 -5.14 -11.41 -4.81
CA PRO A 236 -5.07 -9.96 -4.76
C PRO A 236 -3.77 -9.41 -4.16
N TYR A 237 -2.86 -10.27 -3.67
CA TYR A 237 -1.62 -9.85 -3.00
C TYR A 237 -0.56 -10.95 -3.03
N ASP A 238 0.69 -10.58 -3.23
CA ASP A 238 1.84 -11.49 -3.37
C ASP A 238 2.04 -12.40 -2.14
N GLY A 239 1.86 -11.88 -0.93
CA GLY A 239 1.95 -12.69 0.28
C GLY A 239 0.92 -13.82 0.32
N LEU A 240 -0.29 -13.61 -0.22
CA LEU A 240 -1.30 -14.66 -0.39
C LEU A 240 -0.86 -15.64 -1.48
N SER A 241 -0.36 -15.11 -2.60
CA SER A 241 0.10 -15.91 -3.74
C SER A 241 1.20 -16.89 -3.34
N ILE A 242 2.15 -16.48 -2.49
CA ILE A 242 3.20 -17.34 -1.95
C ILE A 242 2.60 -18.52 -1.16
N GLY A 243 1.60 -18.26 -0.30
CA GLY A 243 0.89 -19.31 0.42
C GLY A 243 0.12 -20.26 -0.50
N ILE A 244 -0.59 -19.72 -1.50
CA ILE A 244 -1.32 -20.47 -2.51
C ILE A 244 -0.36 -21.37 -3.33
N LEU A 245 0.76 -20.81 -3.78
CA LEU A 245 1.79 -21.55 -4.53
C LEU A 245 2.38 -22.69 -3.71
N SER A 246 2.55 -22.49 -2.40
CA SER A 246 3.01 -23.55 -1.49
C SER A 246 2.04 -24.74 -1.49
N SER A 247 0.73 -24.50 -1.36
CA SER A 247 -0.32 -25.54 -1.42
C SER A 247 -0.33 -26.26 -2.78
N LEU A 248 -0.30 -25.50 -3.87
CA LEU A 248 -0.29 -26.04 -5.23
C LEU A 248 0.92 -26.96 -5.48
N LYS A 249 2.12 -26.51 -5.11
CA LYS A 249 3.35 -27.34 -5.21
C LYS A 249 3.29 -28.56 -4.31
N GLY A 250 2.67 -28.45 -3.13
CA GLY A 250 2.46 -29.54 -2.19
C GLY A 250 1.70 -30.74 -2.76
N VAL A 251 0.80 -30.51 -3.73
CA VAL A 251 0.04 -31.56 -4.41
C VAL A 251 0.54 -31.85 -5.85
N GLY A 252 1.70 -31.30 -6.24
CA GLY A 252 2.42 -31.66 -7.44
C GLY A 252 2.27 -30.70 -8.63
N TYR A 253 1.57 -29.58 -8.50
CA TYR A 253 1.57 -28.56 -9.55
C TYR A 253 2.99 -28.04 -9.82
N GLY A 254 3.30 -27.75 -11.07
CA GLY A 254 4.62 -27.35 -11.54
C GLY A 254 5.57 -28.51 -11.78
N SER A 255 5.10 -29.77 -11.68
CA SER A 255 5.90 -30.97 -11.92
C SER A 255 5.18 -31.97 -12.84
N GLY A 256 5.94 -32.72 -13.67
CA GLY A 256 5.40 -33.70 -14.58
C GLY A 256 4.39 -33.11 -15.57
N ASP A 257 3.23 -33.76 -15.66
CA ASP A 257 2.15 -33.34 -16.58
C ASP A 257 1.15 -32.36 -15.93
N LEU A 258 1.44 -31.86 -14.72
CA LEU A 258 0.58 -30.93 -13.98
C LEU A 258 1.20 -29.51 -13.96
N PRO A 259 0.86 -28.67 -14.95
CA PRO A 259 1.46 -27.34 -15.05
C PRO A 259 0.99 -26.43 -13.89
N MET A 260 1.80 -25.43 -13.53
CA MET A 260 1.39 -24.40 -12.59
C MET A 260 0.17 -23.65 -13.13
N PRO A 261 -0.86 -23.40 -12.29
CA PRO A 261 -1.95 -22.50 -12.64
C PRO A 261 -1.46 -21.08 -12.92
N ILE A 262 -2.29 -20.27 -13.55
CA ILE A 262 -2.07 -18.84 -13.70
C ILE A 262 -2.43 -18.18 -12.37
N VAL A 263 -1.45 -17.70 -11.62
CA VAL A 263 -1.64 -17.06 -10.31
C VAL A 263 -1.25 -15.58 -10.41
N SER A 264 -2.18 -14.68 -10.10
CA SER A 264 -1.91 -13.23 -10.01
C SER A 264 -1.31 -12.84 -8.66
N GLY A 265 -1.00 -11.57 -8.48
CA GLY A 265 -0.52 -10.99 -7.23
C GLY A 265 -0.56 -9.47 -7.27
N GLN A 266 0.01 -8.84 -6.24
CA GLN A 266 0.16 -7.39 -6.11
C GLN A 266 1.30 -7.08 -5.15
N ASP A 267 1.91 -5.91 -5.33
CA ASP A 267 2.97 -5.25 -4.59
C ASP A 267 4.40 -5.59 -5.05
N ALA A 268 4.57 -6.48 -6.01
CA ALA A 268 5.87 -6.85 -6.57
C ALA A 268 6.90 -7.20 -5.48
N GLU A 269 6.48 -8.00 -4.49
CA GLU A 269 7.39 -8.46 -3.44
C GLU A 269 8.54 -9.28 -4.04
N LEU A 270 9.74 -9.15 -3.46
CA LEU A 270 10.95 -9.79 -3.99
C LEU A 270 10.78 -11.30 -4.21
N GLN A 271 10.10 -11.99 -3.28
CA GLN A 271 9.84 -13.42 -3.41
C GLN A 271 8.91 -13.74 -4.57
N SER A 272 7.92 -12.90 -4.85
CA SER A 272 7.01 -13.04 -6.00
C SER A 272 7.71 -12.75 -7.31
N ILE A 273 8.60 -11.76 -7.36
CA ILE A 273 9.44 -11.54 -8.55
C ILE A 273 10.29 -12.78 -8.85
N LYS A 274 10.91 -13.42 -7.83
CA LYS A 274 11.61 -14.70 -8.00
C LYS A 274 10.70 -15.81 -8.51
N SER A 275 9.46 -15.89 -7.99
CA SER A 275 8.47 -16.88 -8.45
C SER A 275 8.00 -16.63 -9.87
N ILE A 276 7.89 -15.37 -10.30
CA ILE A 276 7.59 -14.99 -11.69
C ILE A 276 8.72 -15.40 -12.63
N ILE A 277 9.97 -15.12 -12.26
CA ILE A 277 11.16 -15.53 -13.02
C ILE A 277 11.23 -17.06 -13.14
N ALA A 278 10.89 -17.78 -12.08
CA ALA A 278 10.85 -19.24 -12.07
C ALA A 278 9.64 -19.84 -12.83
N GLY A 279 8.67 -19.02 -13.28
CA GLY A 279 7.45 -19.47 -13.97
C GLY A 279 6.41 -20.10 -13.02
N GLU A 280 6.54 -19.91 -11.72
CA GLU A 280 5.63 -20.41 -10.69
C GLU A 280 4.43 -19.47 -10.47
N GLN A 281 4.68 -18.16 -10.34
CA GLN A 281 3.65 -17.11 -10.34
C GLN A 281 3.58 -16.49 -11.74
N HIS A 282 2.39 -16.15 -12.20
CA HIS A 282 2.24 -15.59 -13.56
C HIS A 282 2.51 -14.08 -13.58
N SER A 283 1.96 -13.35 -12.63
CA SER A 283 2.06 -11.89 -12.62
C SER A 283 1.90 -11.31 -11.22
N THR A 284 2.30 -10.04 -11.10
CA THR A 284 1.99 -9.17 -9.98
C THR A 284 1.59 -7.78 -10.48
N VAL A 285 1.01 -6.95 -9.62
CA VAL A 285 0.75 -5.53 -9.91
C VAL A 285 1.70 -4.70 -9.06
N PHE A 286 2.60 -3.99 -9.72
CA PHE A 286 3.57 -3.12 -9.10
C PHE A 286 2.92 -1.78 -8.69
N LYS A 287 3.16 -1.42 -7.45
CA LYS A 287 2.80 -0.14 -6.83
C LYS A 287 4.08 0.45 -6.24
N ASP A 288 4.61 1.51 -6.82
CA ASP A 288 5.85 2.13 -6.34
C ASP A 288 5.61 2.86 -5.01
N THR A 289 6.02 2.24 -3.90
CA THR A 289 5.86 2.78 -2.55
C THR A 289 6.62 4.08 -2.35
N ARG A 290 7.71 4.32 -3.12
CA ARG A 290 8.50 5.55 -3.07
C ARG A 290 7.71 6.73 -3.65
N GLU A 291 6.95 6.49 -4.71
CA GLU A 291 6.06 7.49 -5.31
C GLU A 291 4.83 7.76 -4.43
N LEU A 292 4.27 6.73 -3.79
CA LEU A 292 3.18 6.93 -2.85
C LEU A 292 3.62 7.74 -1.63
N ALA A 293 4.82 7.46 -1.09
CA ALA A 293 5.45 8.26 -0.05
C ALA A 293 5.61 9.72 -0.50
N ARG A 294 6.12 9.96 -1.74
CA ARG A 294 6.28 11.30 -2.31
C ARG A 294 4.96 12.07 -2.35
N VAL A 295 3.87 11.41 -2.72
CA VAL A 295 2.53 12.03 -2.74
C VAL A 295 2.11 12.43 -1.31
N ALA A 296 2.22 11.53 -0.33
CA ALA A 296 1.83 11.82 1.05
C ALA A 296 2.69 12.94 1.67
N VAL A 297 4.01 12.94 1.40
CA VAL A 297 4.93 14.00 1.83
C VAL A 297 4.54 15.34 1.19
N GLY A 298 4.25 15.35 -0.12
CA GLY A 298 3.80 16.56 -0.81
C GLY A 298 2.47 17.09 -0.27
N MET A 299 1.53 16.21 0.08
CA MET A 299 0.27 16.60 0.72
C MET A 299 0.51 17.25 2.09
N ALA A 300 1.30 16.62 2.94
CA ALA A 300 1.62 17.14 4.27
C ALA A 300 2.37 18.48 4.20
N ASP A 301 3.36 18.60 3.32
CA ASP A 301 4.13 19.82 3.09
C ASP A 301 3.22 20.98 2.63
N ALA A 302 2.31 20.73 1.69
CA ALA A 302 1.35 21.72 1.24
C ALA A 302 0.46 22.21 2.39
N LEU A 303 -0.09 21.30 3.20
CA LEU A 303 -0.93 21.62 4.36
C LEU A 303 -0.18 22.46 5.40
N LEU A 304 1.04 22.10 5.73
CA LEU A 304 1.86 22.82 6.72
C LEU A 304 2.28 24.22 6.25
N LYS A 305 2.39 24.43 4.94
CA LYS A 305 2.64 25.73 4.32
C LYS A 305 1.35 26.55 4.09
N GLY A 306 0.19 26.04 4.50
CA GLY A 306 -1.09 26.71 4.31
C GLY A 306 -1.62 26.72 2.87
N GLY A 307 -1.11 25.78 2.04
CA GLY A 307 -1.57 25.54 0.68
C GLY A 307 -2.56 24.38 0.57
N GLU A 308 -2.93 24.07 -0.66
CA GLU A 308 -3.80 22.92 -0.99
C GLU A 308 -2.96 21.79 -1.59
N PRO A 309 -3.12 20.55 -1.11
CA PRO A 309 -2.49 19.38 -1.70
C PRO A 309 -2.94 19.14 -3.16
N GLU A 310 -2.04 18.56 -3.96
CA GLU A 310 -2.38 18.06 -5.27
C GLU A 310 -3.30 16.86 -5.15
N ILE A 311 -4.42 16.88 -5.89
CA ILE A 311 -5.39 15.79 -5.98
C ILE A 311 -5.79 15.56 -7.44
N ASN A 312 -6.20 14.35 -7.78
CA ASN A 312 -6.69 14.00 -9.11
C ASN A 312 -8.02 13.22 -9.10
N ASP A 313 -8.57 12.93 -7.90
CA ASP A 313 -9.88 12.32 -7.73
C ASP A 313 -10.66 12.98 -6.58
N THR A 314 -11.96 13.26 -6.86
CA THR A 314 -12.91 13.83 -5.89
C THR A 314 -14.27 13.15 -5.94
N THR A 315 -14.34 11.95 -6.51
CA THR A 315 -15.61 11.27 -6.81
C THR A 315 -15.64 9.81 -6.38
N THR A 316 -14.50 9.12 -6.31
CA THR A 316 -14.44 7.66 -6.21
C THR A 316 -14.48 7.16 -4.77
N TYR A 317 -13.77 7.83 -3.88
CA TYR A 317 -13.53 7.29 -2.54
C TYR A 317 -14.48 7.88 -1.50
N ASP A 318 -15.73 7.38 -1.50
CA ASP A 318 -16.70 7.64 -0.43
C ASP A 318 -16.35 6.79 0.80
N ASN A 319 -16.09 7.47 1.92
CA ASN A 319 -15.71 6.82 3.16
C ASN A 319 -16.92 6.50 4.08
N GLY A 320 -18.14 6.64 3.56
CA GLY A 320 -19.38 6.45 4.31
C GLY A 320 -19.96 7.74 4.91
N VAL A 321 -19.17 8.82 4.97
CA VAL A 321 -19.59 10.15 5.48
C VAL A 321 -19.39 11.22 4.41
N LYS A 322 -18.32 11.13 3.65
CA LYS A 322 -18.00 12.06 2.56
C LYS A 322 -17.14 11.37 1.52
N VAL A 323 -17.08 11.97 0.33
CA VAL A 323 -16.02 11.66 -0.65
C VAL A 323 -14.73 12.33 -0.18
N VAL A 324 -13.69 11.55 0.06
CA VAL A 324 -12.37 12.05 0.47
C VAL A 324 -11.58 12.44 -0.76
N PRO A 325 -11.12 13.71 -0.87
CA PRO A 325 -10.25 14.12 -1.97
C PRO A 325 -8.97 13.27 -2.01
N ALA A 326 -8.65 12.69 -3.15
CA ALA A 326 -7.58 11.71 -3.27
C ALA A 326 -6.58 12.05 -4.39
N TYR A 327 -5.36 11.52 -4.24
CA TYR A 327 -4.40 11.39 -5.31
C TYR A 327 -4.19 9.91 -5.62
N LEU A 328 -4.52 9.51 -6.83
CA LEU A 328 -4.45 8.15 -7.32
C LEU A 328 -3.24 7.99 -8.22
N LEU A 329 -2.31 7.13 -7.82
CA LEU A 329 -1.19 6.69 -8.65
C LEU A 329 -1.63 5.55 -9.58
N GLU A 330 -0.97 5.46 -10.73
CA GLU A 330 -1.21 4.40 -11.69
C GLU A 330 -0.49 3.11 -11.27
N PRO A 331 -1.21 1.97 -11.12
CA PRO A 331 -0.59 0.67 -10.93
C PRO A 331 -0.03 0.13 -12.26
N VAL A 332 1.02 -0.70 -12.19
CA VAL A 332 1.66 -1.28 -13.37
C VAL A 332 1.63 -2.81 -13.29
N SER A 333 1.05 -3.47 -14.30
CA SER A 333 1.10 -4.93 -14.40
C SER A 333 2.52 -5.40 -14.70
N VAL A 334 2.99 -6.42 -13.97
CA VAL A 334 4.33 -6.99 -14.09
C VAL A 334 4.26 -8.50 -14.26
N ASP A 335 4.99 -9.01 -15.24
CA ASP A 335 5.17 -10.43 -15.53
C ASP A 335 6.62 -10.74 -15.93
N ALA A 336 6.89 -11.96 -16.41
CA ALA A 336 8.21 -12.39 -16.83
C ALA A 336 8.78 -11.58 -18.01
N SER A 337 7.94 -10.87 -18.77
CA SER A 337 8.38 -10.11 -19.95
C SER A 337 8.90 -8.70 -19.60
N ASN A 338 8.48 -8.13 -18.46
CA ASN A 338 8.76 -6.73 -18.14
C ASN A 338 9.30 -6.46 -16.72
N TYR A 339 9.43 -7.48 -15.85
CA TYR A 339 9.91 -7.29 -14.47
C TYR A 339 11.27 -6.58 -14.40
N GLU A 340 12.18 -6.85 -15.35
CA GLU A 340 13.49 -6.19 -15.37
C GLU A 340 13.34 -4.68 -15.53
N THR A 341 12.58 -4.23 -16.53
CA THR A 341 12.40 -2.79 -16.80
C THR A 341 11.62 -2.09 -15.71
N VAL A 342 10.52 -2.73 -15.23
CA VAL A 342 9.60 -2.07 -14.29
C VAL A 342 10.14 -2.08 -12.86
N VAL A 343 10.75 -3.18 -12.43
CA VAL A 343 11.10 -3.37 -11.01
C VAL A 343 12.60 -3.22 -10.75
N ILE A 344 13.46 -3.77 -11.65
CA ILE A 344 14.91 -3.76 -11.43
C ILE A 344 15.55 -2.47 -11.95
N ASP A 345 15.30 -2.10 -13.20
CA ASP A 345 15.90 -0.90 -13.80
C ASP A 345 15.37 0.39 -13.16
N SER A 346 14.16 0.36 -12.56
CA SER A 346 13.65 1.45 -11.73
C SER A 346 14.37 1.59 -10.38
N GLY A 347 15.18 0.58 -10.00
CA GLY A 347 15.87 0.53 -8.70
C GLY A 347 14.94 0.21 -7.52
N TYR A 348 13.75 -0.36 -7.76
CA TYR A 348 12.86 -0.79 -6.67
C TYR A 348 13.39 -2.02 -5.94
N HIS A 349 13.86 -3.02 -6.69
CA HIS A 349 14.66 -4.12 -6.17
C HIS A 349 16.03 -4.15 -6.83
N ALA A 350 17.05 -4.57 -6.08
CA ALA A 350 18.38 -4.74 -6.64
C ALA A 350 18.46 -6.08 -7.41
N ARG A 351 19.18 -6.08 -8.54
CA ARG A 351 19.40 -7.29 -9.34
C ARG A 351 20.10 -8.39 -8.53
N ASP A 352 20.97 -8.03 -7.61
CA ASP A 352 21.72 -8.96 -6.77
C ASP A 352 20.85 -9.64 -5.71
N ASP A 353 19.62 -9.17 -5.49
CA ASP A 353 18.66 -9.77 -4.56
C ASP A 353 17.83 -10.90 -5.22
N LEU A 354 17.88 -11.01 -6.57
CA LEU A 354 17.23 -12.07 -7.34
C LEU A 354 18.13 -13.32 -7.38
#